data_57c91f5fe4551255196cb8506897be68
#
_entry.id   57c91f5fe4551255196cb8506897be68
#
_cell.length_a   1.000
_cell.length_b   1.000
_cell.length_c   1.000
_cell.angle_alpha   90.00
_cell.angle_beta   90.00
_cell.angle_gamma   90.00
#
_symmetry.space_group_name_H-M   'P 1'
#
loop_
_entity.id
_entity.type
_entity.pdbx_description
1 polymer ?
#
loop_
_entity_poly.entity_id
_entity_poly.type
_entity_poly.pdbx_seq_one_letter_code
_entity_poly.pdbx_strand_id
1 'polypeptide(L)'
;LGDVYKRQTLTGYIQHKTGPGHNDFSKMEPIYLEPSNSIRWQKKVIILTNRRCYSATNDFVNVMRSLNKDNEEKRIIQLGDWTGGGSGLPFSSELPNGWSVRFYASPHFDKNKQPLEEGIEPDIAINMSESDQLKHKDTLIEKAFEILSE
;
A
#
# COMPACT_ATOMS: atom_id res chain seq x y z
N LEU A 1 -25.82 8.74 -16.30
CA LEU A 1 -24.33 8.77 -16.49
C LEU A 1 -23.61 9.49 -15.32
N GLY A 2 -24.26 10.42 -14.60
CA GLY A 2 -23.63 11.17 -13.51
C GLY A 2 -23.28 10.37 -12.25
N ASP A 3 -23.89 9.21 -12.01
CA ASP A 3 -23.69 8.43 -10.78
C ASP A 3 -22.53 7.43 -10.82
N VAL A 4 -22.04 7.05 -11.99
CA VAL A 4 -20.94 6.11 -12.14
C VAL A 4 -19.61 6.76 -11.70
N TYR A 5 -19.40 8.01 -12.07
CA TYR A 5 -18.18 8.76 -11.70
C TYR A 5 -18.08 9.11 -10.20
N LYS A 6 -19.20 9.14 -9.49
CA LYS A 6 -19.25 9.41 -8.04
C LYS A 6 -18.85 8.20 -7.17
N ARG A 7 -18.58 7.04 -7.77
CA ARG A 7 -18.26 5.80 -7.05
C ARG A 7 -16.79 5.42 -7.08
N GLN A 8 -15.99 6.07 -7.93
CA GLN A 8 -14.56 5.83 -7.98
C GLN A 8 -13.87 6.34 -6.71
N THR A 9 -12.94 5.55 -6.19
CA THR A 9 -12.12 5.96 -5.03
C THR A 9 -10.74 6.35 -5.52
N LEU A 10 -10.31 7.57 -5.19
CA LEU A 10 -8.93 7.99 -5.41
C LEU A 10 -8.02 7.17 -4.49
N THR A 11 -7.11 6.40 -5.08
CA THR A 11 -6.19 5.54 -4.33
C THR A 11 -4.78 6.11 -4.23
N GLY A 12 -4.43 7.04 -5.11
CA GLY A 12 -3.12 7.67 -5.11
C GLY A 12 -2.82 8.39 -6.41
N TYR A 13 -1.54 8.61 -6.63
CA TYR A 13 -1.02 9.26 -7.83
C TYR A 13 0.23 8.54 -8.33
N ILE A 14 0.50 8.70 -9.63
CA ILE A 14 1.70 8.22 -10.30
C ILE A 14 2.35 9.35 -11.08
N GLN A 15 3.68 9.30 -11.20
CA GLN A 15 4.43 10.09 -12.17
C GLN A 15 5.20 9.17 -13.10
N HIS A 16 5.51 9.63 -14.29
CA HIS A 16 6.31 8.90 -15.26
C HIS A 16 7.59 9.67 -15.58
N LYS A 17 8.67 8.94 -15.77
CA LYS A 17 9.93 9.51 -16.22
C LYS A 17 9.76 10.08 -17.64
N THR A 18 10.13 11.35 -17.86
CA THR A 18 9.96 12.07 -19.13
C THR A 18 11.26 12.43 -19.83
N GLY A 19 12.40 12.29 -19.15
CA GLY A 19 13.71 12.65 -19.68
C GLY A 19 14.87 12.08 -18.87
N PRO A 20 16.12 12.38 -19.28
CA PRO A 20 17.32 11.83 -18.66
C PRO A 20 17.70 12.52 -17.34
N GLY A 21 17.23 13.74 -17.09
CA GLY A 21 17.54 14.49 -15.87
C GLY A 21 16.92 13.87 -14.63
N HIS A 22 17.54 14.05 -13.47
CA HIS A 22 17.10 13.42 -12.22
C HIS A 22 15.63 13.75 -11.89
N ASN A 23 15.20 14.97 -12.12
CA ASN A 23 13.86 15.47 -11.78
C ASN A 23 12.90 15.52 -12.97
N ASP A 24 13.23 14.89 -14.09
CA ASP A 24 12.38 14.89 -15.29
C ASP A 24 11.22 13.90 -15.13
N PHE A 25 10.17 14.34 -14.45
CA PHE A 25 8.94 13.58 -14.27
C PHE A 25 7.72 14.31 -14.83
N SER A 26 6.70 13.55 -15.22
CA SER A 26 5.38 14.07 -15.59
C SER A 26 4.71 14.77 -14.40
N LYS A 27 3.62 15.47 -14.64
CA LYS A 27 2.70 15.85 -13.56
C LYS A 27 2.15 14.59 -12.90
N MET A 28 1.74 14.70 -11.64
CA MET A 28 1.05 13.64 -10.92
C MET A 28 -0.29 13.34 -11.60
N GLU A 29 -0.49 12.09 -11.96
CA GLU A 29 -1.71 11.57 -12.55
C GLU A 29 -2.47 10.77 -11.49
N PRO A 30 -3.77 11.04 -11.26
CA PRO A 30 -4.54 10.35 -10.24
C PRO A 30 -4.85 8.90 -10.65
N ILE A 31 -4.78 8.00 -9.68
CA ILE A 31 -5.16 6.59 -9.82
C ILE A 31 -6.47 6.37 -9.09
N TYR A 32 -7.46 5.83 -9.80
CA TYR A 32 -8.78 5.54 -9.24
C TYR A 32 -9.08 4.04 -9.26
N LEU A 33 -9.69 3.57 -8.18
CA LEU A 33 -10.27 2.24 -8.10
C LEU A 33 -11.76 2.33 -8.45
N GLU A 34 -12.18 1.51 -9.41
CA GLU A 34 -13.59 1.37 -9.75
C GLU A 34 -14.28 0.33 -8.85
N PRO A 35 -15.51 0.60 -8.40
CA PRO A 35 -16.24 -0.35 -7.57
C PRO A 35 -16.67 -1.57 -8.38
N SER A 36 -16.57 -2.76 -7.79
CA SER A 36 -17.18 -3.96 -8.35
C SER A 36 -18.71 -3.83 -8.39
N ASN A 37 -19.32 -4.33 -9.46
CA ASN A 37 -20.77 -4.36 -9.61
C ASN A 37 -21.43 -5.57 -8.92
N SER A 38 -20.65 -6.59 -8.54
CA SER A 38 -21.17 -7.88 -8.09
C SER A 38 -21.01 -8.13 -6.60
N ILE A 39 -19.78 -8.06 -6.08
CA ILE A 39 -19.47 -8.44 -4.69
C ILE A 39 -18.88 -7.25 -3.96
N ARG A 40 -19.42 -6.94 -2.77
CA ARG A 40 -18.89 -5.89 -1.90
C ARG A 40 -18.76 -6.43 -0.48
N TRP A 41 -17.52 -6.45 0.01
CA TRP A 41 -17.25 -6.76 1.40
C TRP A 41 -17.58 -5.55 2.28
N GLN A 42 -18.40 -5.75 3.30
CA GLN A 42 -18.89 -4.67 4.16
C GLN A 42 -18.36 -4.74 5.61
N LYS A 43 -17.73 -5.86 5.97
CA LYS A 43 -17.22 -6.08 7.32
C LYS A 43 -15.82 -5.48 7.52
N LYS A 44 -15.40 -5.37 8.78
CA LYS A 44 -14.04 -4.99 9.18
C LYS A 44 -13.00 -5.93 8.53
N VAL A 45 -11.86 -5.40 8.16
CA VAL A 45 -10.74 -6.12 7.54
C VAL A 45 -9.47 -5.74 8.28
N ILE A 46 -8.68 -6.72 8.70
CA ILE A 46 -7.34 -6.50 9.24
C ILE A 46 -6.32 -6.96 8.20
N ILE A 47 -5.37 -6.10 7.89
CA ILE A 47 -4.25 -6.40 6.99
C ILE A 47 -2.99 -6.54 7.85
N LEU A 48 -2.43 -7.74 7.91
CA LEU A 48 -1.17 -7.98 8.61
C LEU A 48 0.01 -7.60 7.72
N THR A 49 0.87 -6.72 8.20
CA THR A 49 2.01 -6.21 7.44
C THR A 49 3.34 -6.32 8.17
N ASN A 50 4.39 -6.39 7.38
CA ASN A 50 5.77 -6.27 7.84
C ASN A 50 6.65 -5.75 6.68
N ARG A 51 7.95 -5.56 6.90
CA ARG A 51 8.91 -5.06 5.91
C ARG A 51 9.04 -5.92 4.63
N ARG A 52 8.51 -7.13 4.61
CA ARG A 52 8.45 -7.98 3.40
C ARG A 52 7.26 -7.67 2.50
N CYS A 53 6.32 -6.85 2.98
CA CYS A 53 5.24 -6.31 2.15
C CYS A 53 5.81 -5.22 1.25
N TYR A 54 6.42 -5.63 0.12
CA TYR A 54 7.20 -4.79 -0.77
C TYR A 54 6.58 -4.70 -2.16
N SER A 55 6.81 -3.60 -2.88
CA SER A 55 6.38 -3.37 -4.27
C SER A 55 4.85 -3.51 -4.42
N ALA A 56 4.36 -4.42 -5.27
CA ALA A 56 2.93 -4.64 -5.49
C ALA A 56 2.14 -4.90 -4.20
N THR A 57 2.76 -5.50 -3.18
CA THR A 57 2.11 -5.69 -1.88
C THR A 57 1.99 -4.36 -1.13
N ASN A 58 2.96 -3.47 -1.24
CA ASN A 58 2.88 -2.12 -0.70
C ASN A 58 1.76 -1.32 -1.38
N ASP A 59 1.66 -1.40 -2.71
CA ASP A 59 0.56 -0.79 -3.48
C ASP A 59 -0.80 -1.34 -3.06
N PHE A 60 -0.91 -2.65 -2.85
CA PHE A 60 -2.14 -3.27 -2.34
C PHE A 60 -2.56 -2.68 -0.99
N VAL A 61 -1.63 -2.54 -0.05
CA VAL A 61 -1.91 -1.94 1.27
C VAL A 61 -2.39 -0.49 1.12
N ASN A 62 -1.74 0.31 0.26
CA ASN A 62 -2.16 1.67 -0.03
C ASN A 62 -3.58 1.74 -0.60
N VAL A 63 -3.89 0.90 -1.59
CA VAL A 63 -5.23 0.82 -2.19
C VAL A 63 -6.28 0.46 -1.13
N MET A 64 -6.02 -0.56 -0.32
CA MET A 64 -6.96 -0.99 0.72
C MET A 64 -7.20 0.13 1.75
N ARG A 65 -6.16 0.80 2.22
CA ARG A 65 -6.29 1.91 3.18
C ARG A 65 -7.04 3.11 2.60
N SER A 66 -6.89 3.37 1.30
CA SER A 66 -7.60 4.47 0.63
C SER A 66 -9.12 4.30 0.61
N LEU A 67 -9.63 3.06 0.81
CA LEU A 67 -11.06 2.76 0.93
C LEU A 67 -11.68 3.20 2.26
N ASN A 68 -10.86 3.50 3.27
CA ASN A 68 -11.36 4.13 4.49
C ASN A 68 -11.79 5.57 4.17
N LYS A 69 -12.97 5.94 4.63
CA LYS A 69 -13.47 7.30 4.49
C LYS A 69 -12.90 8.18 5.60
N ASP A 70 -12.64 9.43 5.25
CA ASP A 70 -12.22 10.40 6.23
C ASP A 70 -13.38 10.70 7.19
N ASN A 71 -13.08 10.85 8.49
CA ASN A 71 -14.05 11.10 9.57
C ASN A 71 -15.02 9.95 9.89
N GLU A 72 -14.84 8.75 9.36
CA GLU A 72 -15.56 7.54 9.77
C GLU A 72 -14.60 6.59 10.52
N GLU A 73 -15.15 5.67 11.32
CA GLU A 73 -14.36 4.58 11.91
C GLU A 73 -13.66 3.77 10.82
N LYS A 74 -12.40 3.50 11.00
CA LYS A 74 -11.62 2.72 10.03
C LYS A 74 -12.15 1.29 9.96
N ARG A 75 -12.63 0.93 8.78
CA ARG A 75 -13.05 -0.44 8.48
C ARG A 75 -11.90 -1.34 8.06
N ILE A 76 -10.88 -0.77 7.45
CA ILE A 76 -9.67 -1.46 7.03
C ILE A 76 -8.54 -0.98 7.90
N ILE A 77 -7.97 -1.88 8.69
CA ILE A 77 -6.94 -1.58 9.69
C ILE A 77 -5.67 -2.33 9.30
N GLN A 78 -4.57 -1.61 9.21
CA GLN A 78 -3.24 -2.19 9.03
C GLN A 78 -2.62 -2.47 10.40
N LEU A 79 -2.25 -3.72 10.65
CA LEU A 79 -1.71 -4.22 11.91
C LEU A 79 -0.34 -4.85 11.67
N GLY A 80 0.65 -4.52 12.49
CA GLY A 80 1.98 -5.13 12.45
C GLY A 80 3.10 -4.11 12.36
N ASP A 81 3.99 -4.24 11.39
CA ASP A 81 5.10 -3.33 11.15
C ASP A 81 4.87 -2.56 9.83
N TRP A 82 5.68 -1.53 9.62
CA TRP A 82 5.77 -0.82 8.36
C TRP A 82 5.89 -1.78 7.18
N THR A 83 5.30 -1.44 6.06
CA THR A 83 5.59 -2.12 4.79
C THR A 83 7.00 -1.82 4.31
N GLY A 84 7.49 -2.59 3.34
CA GLY A 84 8.85 -2.44 2.80
C GLY A 84 9.01 -1.34 1.76
N GLY A 85 7.91 -0.72 1.32
CA GLY A 85 7.97 0.30 0.27
C GLY A 85 8.20 -0.26 -1.13
N GLY A 86 9.01 0.43 -1.90
CA GLY A 86 9.42 0.01 -3.25
C GLY A 86 8.31 0.05 -4.30
N SER A 87 7.31 0.89 -4.09
CA SER A 87 6.24 1.14 -5.07
C SER A 87 6.77 1.92 -6.26
N GLY A 88 6.44 1.46 -7.45
CA GLY A 88 6.85 2.08 -8.69
C GLY A 88 7.29 1.06 -9.72
N LEU A 89 7.12 1.40 -11.01
CA LEU A 89 7.52 0.50 -12.09
C LEU A 89 9.04 0.51 -12.24
N PRO A 90 9.72 -0.65 -12.13
CA PRO A 90 11.16 -0.70 -12.27
C PRO A 90 11.59 -0.51 -13.73
N PHE A 91 12.66 0.23 -13.89
CA PHE A 91 13.42 0.32 -15.13
C PHE A 91 14.70 -0.49 -15.00
N SER A 92 15.01 -1.31 -15.98
CA SER A 92 16.24 -2.10 -16.04
C SER A 92 17.16 -1.58 -17.13
N SER A 93 18.45 -1.51 -16.82
CA SER A 93 19.50 -1.14 -17.75
C SER A 93 20.72 -2.04 -17.53
N GLU A 94 21.65 -2.03 -18.47
CA GLU A 94 22.89 -2.80 -18.39
C GLU A 94 24.09 -1.87 -18.42
N LEU A 95 25.06 -2.13 -17.55
CA LEU A 95 26.34 -1.43 -17.53
C LEU A 95 27.29 -2.02 -18.59
N PRO A 96 28.33 -1.27 -19.07
CA PRO A 96 29.26 -1.74 -20.07
C PRO A 96 30.00 -3.03 -19.70
N ASN A 97 30.09 -3.38 -18.43
CA ASN A 97 30.67 -4.62 -17.92
C ASN A 97 29.69 -5.80 -17.86
N GLY A 98 28.47 -5.65 -18.38
CA GLY A 98 27.43 -6.69 -18.37
C GLY A 98 26.62 -6.80 -17.07
N TRP A 99 26.80 -5.91 -16.11
CA TRP A 99 25.99 -5.91 -14.91
C TRP A 99 24.65 -5.25 -15.15
N SER A 100 23.58 -5.92 -14.70
CA SER A 100 22.25 -5.35 -14.72
C SER A 100 22.06 -4.41 -13.53
N VAL A 101 21.49 -3.24 -13.79
CA VAL A 101 21.04 -2.29 -12.79
C VAL A 101 19.54 -2.11 -12.90
N ARG A 102 18.87 -1.90 -11.77
CA ARG A 102 17.43 -1.74 -11.71
C ARG A 102 17.07 -0.63 -10.74
N PHE A 103 16.24 0.30 -11.19
CA PHE A 103 15.76 1.42 -10.40
C PHE A 103 14.32 1.73 -10.76
N TYR A 104 13.58 2.35 -9.87
CA TYR A 104 12.21 2.74 -10.15
C TYR A 104 12.18 3.96 -11.08
N ALA A 105 11.20 3.99 -11.99
CA ALA A 105 11.05 5.07 -12.96
C ALA A 105 9.66 5.73 -12.93
N SER A 106 8.77 5.26 -12.08
CA SER A 106 7.41 5.76 -11.94
C SER A 106 7.05 5.87 -10.46
N PRO A 107 7.41 6.99 -9.80
CA PRO A 107 7.07 7.22 -8.40
C PRO A 107 5.58 7.11 -8.15
N HIS A 108 5.20 6.35 -7.12
CA HIS A 108 3.83 6.23 -6.63
C HIS A 108 3.65 7.02 -5.33
N PHE A 109 2.47 7.59 -5.18
CA PHE A 109 2.10 8.41 -4.04
C PHE A 109 0.72 7.98 -3.52
N ASP A 110 0.48 8.15 -2.24
CA ASP A 110 -0.84 7.96 -1.65
C ASP A 110 -1.86 9.04 -2.08
N LYS A 111 -3.09 8.95 -1.61
CA LYS A 111 -4.15 9.95 -1.87
C LYS A 111 -3.80 11.36 -1.36
N ASN A 112 -2.89 11.47 -0.40
CA ASN A 112 -2.41 12.72 0.19
C ASN A 112 -1.10 13.21 -0.47
N LYS A 113 -0.67 12.55 -1.56
CA LYS A 113 0.56 12.82 -2.30
C LYS A 113 1.85 12.55 -1.50
N GLN A 114 1.80 11.65 -0.51
CA GLN A 114 2.98 11.19 0.18
C GLN A 114 3.62 10.03 -0.61
N PRO A 115 4.96 10.02 -0.78
CA PRO A 115 5.62 8.96 -1.53
C PRO A 115 5.47 7.61 -0.83
N LEU A 116 5.25 6.55 -1.61
CA LEU A 116 5.08 5.18 -1.11
C LEU A 116 6.41 4.40 -1.07
N GLU A 117 7.51 5.00 -1.48
CA GLU A 117 8.82 4.33 -1.60
C GLU A 117 9.36 3.83 -0.26
N GLU A 118 9.17 4.57 0.80
CA GLU A 118 9.69 4.25 2.14
C GLU A 118 8.81 3.27 2.93
N GLY A 119 7.65 2.94 2.39
CA GLY A 119 6.66 2.08 3.02
C GLY A 119 5.54 2.86 3.71
N ILE A 120 4.59 2.10 4.26
CA ILE A 120 3.36 2.61 4.87
C ILE A 120 3.37 2.23 6.34
N GLU A 121 3.16 3.22 7.20
CA GLU A 121 3.06 3.04 8.65
C GLU A 121 1.78 2.28 9.02
N PRO A 122 1.84 1.27 9.91
CA PRO A 122 0.64 0.56 10.34
C PRO A 122 -0.25 1.46 11.23
N ASP A 123 -1.55 1.18 11.21
CA ASP A 123 -2.50 1.83 12.14
C ASP A 123 -2.28 1.37 13.58
N ILE A 124 -1.87 0.12 13.74
CA ILE A 124 -1.53 -0.50 15.04
C ILE A 124 -0.18 -1.20 14.88
N ALA A 125 0.85 -0.61 15.48
CA ALA A 125 2.18 -1.18 15.50
C ALA A 125 2.27 -2.29 16.55
N ILE A 126 2.60 -3.51 16.12
CA ILE A 126 2.81 -4.65 17.00
C ILE A 126 3.81 -5.63 16.38
N ASN A 127 4.64 -6.22 17.21
CA ASN A 127 5.60 -7.24 16.81
C ASN A 127 5.28 -8.57 17.49
N MET A 128 5.85 -9.66 16.96
CA MET A 128 5.78 -10.97 17.57
C MET A 128 6.35 -10.91 19.00
N SER A 129 5.59 -11.33 20.01
CA SER A 129 6.08 -11.45 21.36
C SER A 129 6.88 -12.75 21.57
N GLU A 130 7.95 -12.69 22.37
CA GLU A 130 8.73 -13.88 22.70
C GLU A 130 7.88 -14.95 23.44
N SER A 131 6.98 -14.49 24.30
CA SER A 131 6.11 -15.38 25.07
C SER A 131 5.12 -16.14 24.17
N ASP A 132 4.60 -15.51 23.10
CA ASP A 132 3.69 -16.17 22.15
C ASP A 132 4.47 -17.10 21.23
N GLN A 133 5.65 -16.67 20.78
CA GLN A 133 6.53 -17.52 19.97
C GLN A 133 6.88 -18.83 20.69
N LEU A 134 7.21 -18.77 21.98
CA LEU A 134 7.48 -19.95 22.80
C LEU A 134 6.26 -20.87 22.96
N LYS A 135 5.05 -20.32 22.84
CA LYS A 135 3.78 -21.05 22.91
C LYS A 135 3.25 -21.45 21.53
N HIS A 136 4.02 -21.22 20.47
CA HIS A 136 3.60 -21.42 19.07
C HIS A 136 2.33 -20.66 18.69
N LYS A 137 2.16 -19.45 19.27
CA LYS A 137 1.08 -18.51 18.94
C LYS A 137 1.61 -17.40 18.08
N ASP A 138 0.78 -16.87 17.20
CA ASP A 138 1.08 -15.67 16.41
C ASP A 138 0.42 -14.45 17.07
N THR A 139 1.24 -13.58 17.65
CA THR A 139 0.78 -12.37 18.35
C THR A 139 -0.08 -11.47 17.46
N LEU A 140 0.27 -11.37 16.16
CA LEU A 140 -0.46 -10.51 15.22
C LEU A 140 -1.84 -11.10 14.91
N ILE A 141 -1.91 -12.40 14.71
CA ILE A 141 -3.18 -13.11 14.45
C ILE A 141 -4.09 -13.06 15.68
N GLU A 142 -3.56 -13.28 16.88
CA GLU A 142 -4.35 -13.18 18.12
C GLU A 142 -4.94 -11.77 18.29
N LYS A 143 -4.11 -10.73 18.07
CA LYS A 143 -4.57 -9.34 18.12
C LYS A 143 -5.59 -9.00 17.04
N ALA A 144 -5.42 -9.55 15.85
CA ALA A 144 -6.40 -9.37 14.77
C ALA A 144 -7.78 -9.97 15.14
N PHE A 145 -7.81 -11.16 15.76
CA PHE A 145 -9.05 -11.77 16.24
C PHE A 145 -9.71 -10.95 17.36
N GLU A 146 -8.93 -10.40 18.30
CA GLU A 146 -9.42 -9.50 19.34
C GLU A 146 -10.18 -8.32 18.70
N ILE A 147 -9.53 -7.59 17.77
CA ILE A 147 -10.12 -6.42 17.08
C ILE A 147 -11.36 -6.78 16.25
N LEU A 148 -11.40 -7.98 15.65
CA LEU A 148 -12.53 -8.42 14.85
C LEU A 148 -13.73 -8.89 15.70
N SER A 149 -13.51 -9.12 17.00
CA SER A 149 -14.54 -9.58 17.95
C SER A 149 -15.25 -8.42 18.65
N GLU A 150 -14.70 -7.21 18.55
CA GLU A 150 -15.32 -5.95 19.02
C GLU A 150 -16.40 -5.45 18.06
#